data_722953cea3cc24382354b9e868a2ef9f
#
_entry.id   722953cea3cc24382354b9e868a2ef9f
#
_cell.length_a   1.000
_cell.length_b   1.000
_cell.length_c   1.000
_cell.angle_alpha   90.00
_cell.angle_beta   90.00
_cell.angle_gamma   90.00
#
_symmetry.space_group_name_H-M   'P 1'
#
loop_
_entity.id
_entity.type
_entity.pdbx_description
1 polymer ?
#
loop_
_entity_poly.entity_id
_entity_poly.type
_entity_poly.pdbx_seq_one_letter_code
_entity_poly.pdbx_strand_id
1 'polypeptide(L)'
;SYSTGRTNTAKDWESLVTDLNVCSQRGLVQRFDSTIGGATVLMPFSGRTQQTPVQAMAAKIPMINATTSTASVMAWGFNPAVSEQSPYHGAVCAVVESIAKVVAAGGDSEKCWLTFQEYFERTQGKAERWGKPFSALLGAYKAQLEMECGAIGGKDSMSGTFEDIDVPPTLVSFAVSTAKAEDIISAEFKCPLSK
;
A
#
# COMPACT_ATOMS: atom_id res chain seq x y z
N SER A 1 19.88 5.06 -16.04
CA SER A 1 20.30 4.66 -14.69
C SER A 1 19.43 5.37 -13.68
N TYR A 2 18.75 4.62 -12.85
CA TYR A 2 17.90 5.10 -11.77
C TYR A 2 18.79 5.55 -10.60
N SER A 3 18.73 6.81 -10.23
CA SER A 3 19.46 7.33 -9.09
C SER A 3 18.43 7.81 -8.04
N THR A 4 18.44 7.19 -6.90
CA THR A 4 17.65 7.67 -5.75
C THR A 4 18.36 8.91 -5.21
N GLY A 5 17.99 10.09 -5.68
CA GLY A 5 18.61 11.37 -5.30
C GLY A 5 18.41 11.79 -3.85
N ARG A 6 17.69 11.02 -3.02
CA ARG A 6 17.61 11.23 -1.57
C ARG A 6 18.66 10.37 -0.87
N THR A 7 19.79 10.96 -0.54
CA THR A 7 20.64 10.41 0.50
C THR A 7 19.88 10.55 1.84
N ASN A 8 19.75 9.43 2.55
CA ASN A 8 19.29 9.48 3.94
C ASN A 8 20.28 10.36 4.73
N THR A 9 19.82 11.51 5.19
CA THR A 9 20.63 12.48 5.92
C THR A 9 20.59 12.26 7.44
N ALA A 10 19.90 11.23 7.89
CA ALA A 10 19.86 10.89 9.31
C ALA A 10 21.27 10.49 9.79
N LYS A 11 21.81 11.25 10.73
CA LYS A 11 23.17 11.06 11.25
C LYS A 11 23.23 9.94 12.31
N ASP A 12 22.11 9.58 12.89
CA ASP A 12 21.97 8.61 13.96
C ASP A 12 20.54 8.04 14.00
N TRP A 13 20.33 7.04 14.85
CA TRP A 13 19.02 6.40 15.03
C TRP A 13 17.95 7.35 15.55
N GLU A 14 18.31 8.28 16.42
CA GLU A 14 17.36 9.21 17.02
C GLU A 14 16.81 10.17 15.96
N SER A 15 17.68 10.74 15.14
CA SER A 15 17.25 11.61 14.04
C SER A 15 16.44 10.85 12.99
N LEU A 16 16.72 9.57 12.74
CA LEU A 16 15.94 8.74 11.83
C LEU A 16 14.53 8.49 12.38
N VAL A 17 14.38 8.06 13.62
CA VAL A 17 13.06 7.72 14.17
C VAL A 17 12.20 8.94 14.50
N THR A 18 12.78 10.13 14.52
CA THR A 18 12.04 11.40 14.65
C THR A 18 11.62 12.01 13.32
N ASP A 19 12.15 11.51 12.18
CA ASP A 19 11.69 11.92 10.86
C ASP A 19 10.21 11.58 10.67
N LEU A 20 9.41 12.53 10.20
CA LEU A 20 7.96 12.38 10.03
C LEU A 20 7.56 11.24 9.09
N ASN A 21 8.45 10.84 8.17
CA ASN A 21 8.21 9.69 7.27
C ASN A 21 8.53 8.34 7.93
N VAL A 22 9.22 8.33 9.08
CA VAL A 22 9.72 7.12 9.75
C VAL A 22 9.11 6.96 11.14
N CYS A 23 8.78 8.05 11.82
CA CYS A 23 8.23 8.02 13.17
C CYS A 23 6.92 7.23 13.26
N SER A 24 6.60 6.75 14.47
CA SER A 24 5.38 5.99 14.70
C SER A 24 4.13 6.80 14.37
N GLN A 25 3.28 6.25 13.51
CA GLN A 25 1.97 6.81 13.17
C GLN A 25 0.85 6.34 14.11
N ARG A 26 1.20 5.73 15.26
CA ARG A 26 0.23 5.10 16.16
C ARG A 26 -0.89 6.05 16.61
N GLY A 27 -0.56 7.29 16.94
CA GLY A 27 -1.55 8.28 17.36
C GLY A 27 -2.61 8.56 16.29
N LEU A 28 -2.20 8.68 15.03
CA LEU A 28 -3.10 8.86 13.90
C LEU A 28 -3.93 7.61 13.63
N VAL A 29 -3.32 6.43 13.62
CA VAL A 29 -3.99 5.15 13.39
C VAL A 29 -5.06 4.91 14.46
N GLN A 30 -4.74 5.10 15.74
CA GLN A 30 -5.71 4.91 16.83
C GLN A 30 -6.88 5.89 16.76
N ARG A 31 -6.67 7.06 16.20
CA ARG A 31 -7.71 8.10 16.09
C ARG A 31 -8.60 7.93 14.87
N PHE A 32 -8.06 7.50 13.74
CA PHE A 32 -8.75 7.53 12.45
C PHE A 32 -8.95 6.17 11.80
N ASP A 33 -8.07 5.21 12.06
CA ASP A 33 -8.02 3.92 11.36
C ASP A 33 -8.32 2.72 12.27
N SER A 34 -8.82 2.95 13.48
CA SER A 34 -9.22 1.88 14.36
C SER A 34 -10.32 1.03 13.75
N THR A 35 -10.22 -0.27 13.91
CA THR A 35 -11.25 -1.20 13.45
C THR A 35 -12.54 -1.04 14.26
N ILE A 36 -13.66 -1.11 13.57
CA ILE A 36 -14.99 -0.95 14.17
C ILE A 36 -15.86 -2.20 14.06
N GLY A 37 -15.33 -3.28 13.48
CA GLY A 37 -16.07 -4.50 13.22
C GLY A 37 -15.56 -5.71 13.99
N GLY A 38 -16.45 -6.52 14.55
CA GLY A 38 -16.14 -7.80 15.21
C GLY A 38 -15.61 -8.88 14.27
N ALA A 39 -15.60 -8.63 12.95
CA ALA A 39 -15.08 -9.53 11.95
C ALA A 39 -13.57 -9.34 11.68
N THR A 40 -12.91 -8.36 12.30
CA THR A 40 -11.49 -8.07 12.09
C THR A 40 -10.61 -9.21 12.60
N VAL A 41 -9.69 -9.67 11.74
CA VAL A 41 -8.70 -10.71 12.04
C VAL A 41 -7.33 -10.08 12.28
N LEU A 42 -6.95 -9.10 11.47
CA LEU A 42 -5.67 -8.41 11.56
C LEU A 42 -5.90 -6.92 11.86
N MET A 43 -5.45 -6.49 13.03
CA MET A 43 -5.55 -5.12 13.51
C MET A 43 -4.44 -4.24 12.93
N PRO A 44 -4.60 -2.90 12.87
CA PRO A 44 -3.54 -1.97 12.46
C PRO A 44 -2.24 -2.10 13.25
N PHE A 45 -2.34 -2.50 14.53
CA PHE A 45 -1.23 -2.96 15.34
C PHE A 45 -1.52 -4.38 15.80
N SER A 46 -0.58 -5.28 15.56
CA SER A 46 -0.74 -6.71 15.82
C SER A 46 0.22 -7.23 16.89
N GLY A 47 0.21 -8.54 17.04
CA GLY A 47 0.96 -9.24 18.06
C GLY A 47 0.26 -9.28 19.42
N ARG A 48 0.76 -10.09 20.32
CA ARG A 48 0.17 -10.29 21.66
C ARG A 48 0.02 -8.97 22.45
N THR A 49 0.91 -8.02 22.24
CA THR A 49 0.89 -6.71 22.91
C THR A 49 0.29 -5.60 22.07
N GLN A 50 -0.12 -5.90 20.84
CA GLN A 50 -0.66 -4.93 19.86
C GLN A 50 0.25 -3.68 19.69
N GLN A 51 1.54 -3.93 19.52
CA GLN A 51 2.55 -2.87 19.37
C GLN A 51 3.17 -2.84 17.98
N THR A 52 3.08 -3.94 17.20
CA THR A 52 3.75 -4.05 15.91
C THR A 52 2.88 -3.49 14.79
N PRO A 53 3.32 -2.45 14.06
CA PRO A 53 2.57 -1.91 12.94
C PRO A 53 2.34 -2.96 11.85
N VAL A 54 1.15 -2.95 11.26
CA VAL A 54 0.76 -3.84 10.16
C VAL A 54 0.46 -3.00 8.92
N GLN A 55 0.88 -3.47 7.78
CA GLN A 55 0.65 -2.82 6.48
C GLN A 55 -0.33 -3.60 5.59
N ALA A 56 -1.21 -4.36 6.22
CA ALA A 56 -2.31 -5.06 5.57
C ALA A 56 -3.52 -5.06 6.50
N MET A 57 -4.70 -5.31 5.94
CA MET A 57 -5.91 -5.58 6.73
C MET A 57 -6.43 -6.97 6.41
N ALA A 58 -7.02 -7.63 7.40
CA ALA A 58 -7.77 -8.85 7.19
C ALA A 58 -9.05 -8.82 8.04
N ALA A 59 -10.17 -9.16 7.41
CA ALA A 59 -11.45 -9.23 8.07
C ALA A 59 -12.28 -10.38 7.49
N LYS A 60 -12.99 -11.11 8.35
CA LYS A 60 -13.92 -12.15 7.89
C LYS A 60 -15.02 -11.56 7.04
N ILE A 61 -15.44 -12.29 6.03
CA ILE A 61 -16.58 -11.89 5.20
C ILE A 61 -17.85 -11.85 6.10
N PRO A 62 -18.56 -10.72 6.13
CA PRO A 62 -19.77 -10.62 6.95
C PRO A 62 -20.88 -11.54 6.42
N MET A 63 -21.47 -12.30 7.33
CA MET A 63 -22.55 -13.25 7.03
C MET A 63 -23.79 -12.93 7.86
N ILE A 64 -24.96 -13.06 7.26
CA ILE A 64 -26.24 -12.91 7.97
C ILE A 64 -26.60 -14.26 8.61
N ASN A 65 -26.73 -14.27 9.94
CA ASN A 65 -27.08 -15.47 10.73
C ASN A 65 -26.17 -16.69 10.50
N ALA A 66 -24.92 -16.46 10.11
CA ALA A 66 -23.93 -17.49 9.87
C ALA A 66 -22.52 -17.02 10.28
N THR A 67 -21.57 -17.95 10.32
CA THR A 67 -20.14 -17.67 10.51
C THR A 67 -19.34 -18.24 9.36
N THR A 68 -18.20 -17.62 9.06
CA THR A 68 -17.24 -18.12 8.06
C THR A 68 -15.81 -18.00 8.58
N SER A 69 -14.93 -18.88 8.12
CA SER A 69 -13.48 -18.71 8.29
C SER A 69 -12.84 -17.93 7.13
N THR A 70 -13.58 -17.66 6.05
CA THR A 70 -13.06 -16.88 4.93
C THR A 70 -12.87 -15.42 5.33
N ALA A 71 -11.67 -14.90 5.10
CA ALA A 71 -11.33 -13.50 5.31
C ALA A 71 -10.92 -12.86 3.98
N SER A 72 -11.25 -11.58 3.82
CA SER A 72 -10.66 -10.70 2.83
C SER A 72 -9.34 -10.19 3.37
N VAL A 73 -8.30 -10.22 2.54
CA VAL A 73 -6.98 -9.67 2.85
C VAL A 73 -6.68 -8.57 1.84
N MET A 74 -6.32 -7.39 2.31
CA MET A 74 -5.99 -6.26 1.47
C MET A 74 -4.74 -5.55 1.96
N ALA A 75 -3.91 -5.12 1.01
CA ALA A 75 -2.76 -4.27 1.29
C ALA A 75 -2.58 -3.24 0.17
N TRP A 76 -1.75 -2.26 0.42
CA TRP A 76 -1.48 -1.17 -0.52
C TRP A 76 0.02 -0.99 -0.74
N GLY A 77 0.37 -0.42 -1.89
CA GLY A 77 1.73 -0.03 -2.24
C GLY A 77 1.78 1.35 -2.84
N PHE A 78 2.72 2.17 -2.38
CA PHE A 78 3.02 3.49 -2.92
C PHE A 78 4.29 4.05 -2.31
N ASN A 79 5.18 4.58 -3.14
CA ASN A 79 6.36 5.30 -2.69
C ASN A 79 6.48 6.64 -3.43
N PRO A 80 6.19 7.77 -2.77
CA PRO A 80 6.19 9.08 -3.41
C PRO A 80 7.56 9.46 -3.96
N ALA A 81 8.65 9.13 -3.27
CA ALA A 81 10.00 9.48 -3.71
C ALA A 81 10.42 8.75 -5.00
N VAL A 82 9.98 7.51 -5.17
CA VAL A 82 10.18 6.75 -6.43
C VAL A 82 9.30 7.32 -7.53
N SER A 83 8.04 7.64 -7.22
CA SER A 83 7.08 8.19 -8.18
C SER A 83 7.47 9.57 -8.68
N GLU A 84 8.04 10.43 -7.85
CA GLU A 84 8.58 11.74 -8.25
C GLU A 84 9.72 11.61 -9.27
N GLN A 85 10.58 10.62 -9.09
CA GLN A 85 11.70 10.39 -10.01
C GLN A 85 11.25 9.72 -11.30
N SER A 86 10.31 8.79 -11.21
CA SER A 86 9.77 8.06 -12.35
C SER A 86 8.37 7.51 -12.02
N PRO A 87 7.32 8.13 -12.53
CA PRO A 87 5.95 7.62 -12.34
C PRO A 87 5.80 6.16 -12.81
N TYR A 88 6.50 5.78 -13.89
CA TYR A 88 6.54 4.40 -14.38
C TYR A 88 7.06 3.41 -13.32
N HIS A 89 8.25 3.67 -12.78
CA HIS A 89 8.85 2.78 -11.78
C HIS A 89 8.10 2.85 -10.44
N GLY A 90 7.57 4.02 -10.09
CA GLY A 90 6.70 4.18 -8.93
C GLY A 90 5.49 3.26 -8.99
N ALA A 91 4.83 3.20 -10.14
CA ALA A 91 3.67 2.33 -10.35
C ALA A 91 4.05 0.84 -10.37
N VAL A 92 5.16 0.46 -11.01
CA VAL A 92 5.68 -0.93 -10.93
C VAL A 92 5.92 -1.34 -9.49
N CYS A 93 6.64 -0.51 -8.72
CA CYS A 93 6.90 -0.78 -7.30
C CYS A 93 5.61 -0.85 -6.47
N ALA A 94 4.64 0.02 -6.74
CA ALA A 94 3.37 0.02 -6.03
C ALA A 94 2.59 -1.30 -6.21
N VAL A 95 2.55 -1.84 -7.43
CA VAL A 95 1.91 -3.14 -7.71
C VAL A 95 2.63 -4.26 -6.97
N VAL A 96 3.95 -4.36 -7.13
CA VAL A 96 4.74 -5.42 -6.49
C VAL A 96 4.63 -5.34 -4.96
N GLU A 97 4.71 -4.13 -4.40
CA GLU A 97 4.62 -3.91 -2.95
C GLU A 97 3.25 -4.34 -2.39
N SER A 98 2.15 -3.96 -3.05
CA SER A 98 0.81 -4.32 -2.59
C SER A 98 0.59 -5.84 -2.57
N ILE A 99 1.03 -6.55 -3.61
CA ILE A 99 0.95 -8.01 -3.68
C ILE A 99 1.85 -8.66 -2.62
N ALA A 100 3.09 -8.20 -2.49
CA ALA A 100 4.03 -8.74 -1.49
C ALA A 100 3.50 -8.61 -0.05
N LYS A 101 2.86 -7.50 0.28
CA LYS A 101 2.22 -7.29 1.59
C LYS A 101 1.02 -8.22 1.82
N VAL A 102 0.21 -8.50 0.79
CA VAL A 102 -0.87 -9.48 0.87
C VAL A 102 -0.31 -10.87 1.16
N VAL A 103 0.74 -11.28 0.45
CA VAL A 103 1.41 -12.57 0.68
C VAL A 103 2.02 -12.63 2.08
N ALA A 104 2.69 -11.58 2.54
CA ALA A 104 3.25 -11.51 3.88
C ALA A 104 2.19 -11.61 4.99
N ALA A 105 0.94 -11.21 4.71
CA ALA A 105 -0.19 -11.35 5.61
C ALA A 105 -0.92 -12.70 5.52
N GLY A 106 -0.47 -13.63 4.67
CA GLY A 106 -1.06 -14.96 4.50
C GLY A 106 -2.02 -15.08 3.31
N GLY A 107 -2.09 -14.07 2.44
CA GLY A 107 -2.86 -14.13 1.21
C GLY A 107 -2.12 -14.89 0.09
N ASP A 108 -2.87 -15.28 -0.92
CA ASP A 108 -2.39 -16.03 -2.08
C ASP A 108 -2.19 -15.07 -3.26
N SER A 109 -0.96 -14.96 -3.78
CA SER A 109 -0.65 -14.09 -4.91
C SER A 109 -1.36 -14.49 -6.20
N GLU A 110 -1.61 -15.79 -6.42
CA GLU A 110 -2.31 -16.29 -7.60
C GLU A 110 -3.81 -15.95 -7.59
N LYS A 111 -4.33 -15.55 -6.43
CA LYS A 111 -5.72 -15.14 -6.22
C LYS A 111 -5.85 -13.67 -5.83
N CYS A 112 -4.90 -12.86 -6.27
CA CYS A 112 -4.95 -11.42 -6.09
C CYS A 112 -5.69 -10.73 -7.23
N TRP A 113 -6.41 -9.68 -6.87
CA TRP A 113 -6.98 -8.69 -7.78
C TRP A 113 -6.51 -7.32 -7.37
N LEU A 114 -6.29 -6.45 -8.36
CA LEU A 114 -5.81 -5.10 -8.11
C LEU A 114 -6.93 -4.07 -8.31
N THR A 115 -6.80 -2.96 -7.61
CA THR A 115 -7.53 -1.73 -7.91
C THR A 115 -6.59 -0.55 -7.70
N PHE A 116 -6.70 0.49 -8.53
CA PHE A 116 -5.79 1.62 -8.48
C PHE A 116 -6.50 2.90 -8.04
N GLN A 117 -5.82 3.68 -7.22
CA GLN A 117 -6.22 5.03 -6.91
C GLN A 117 -5.15 5.97 -7.44
N GLU A 118 -5.54 6.84 -8.36
CA GLU A 118 -4.62 7.77 -8.99
C GLU A 118 -4.95 9.22 -8.61
N TYR A 119 -3.90 10.01 -8.36
CA TYR A 119 -4.02 11.42 -8.05
C TYR A 119 -2.82 12.18 -8.61
N PHE A 120 -3.07 13.05 -9.57
CA PHE A 120 -2.05 13.80 -10.27
C PHE A 120 -2.35 15.30 -10.24
N GLU A 121 -1.34 16.11 -10.52
CA GLU A 121 -1.45 17.56 -10.70
C GLU A 121 -2.45 17.92 -11.79
N ARG A 122 -2.97 19.14 -11.77
CA ARG A 122 -3.80 19.65 -12.87
C ARG A 122 -3.01 19.70 -14.15
N THR A 123 -3.54 19.10 -15.21
CA THR A 123 -2.84 18.96 -16.49
C THR A 123 -2.69 20.28 -17.25
N GLN A 124 -3.64 21.20 -17.10
CA GLN A 124 -3.62 22.54 -17.69
C GLN A 124 -3.32 22.54 -19.21
N GLY A 125 -3.66 21.47 -19.92
CA GLY A 125 -3.38 21.30 -21.35
C GLY A 125 -1.91 21.08 -21.69
N LYS A 126 -1.03 20.86 -20.71
CA LYS A 126 0.41 20.64 -20.91
C LYS A 126 0.72 19.16 -21.11
N ALA A 127 1.40 18.83 -22.21
CA ALA A 127 1.76 17.46 -22.55
C ALA A 127 2.60 16.77 -21.48
N GLU A 128 3.53 17.47 -20.87
CA GLU A 128 4.41 16.95 -19.81
C GLU A 128 3.61 16.51 -18.59
N ARG A 129 2.54 17.25 -18.24
CA ARG A 129 1.66 16.92 -17.12
C ARG A 129 0.79 15.70 -17.43
N TRP A 130 0.34 15.55 -18.68
CA TRP A 130 -0.36 14.35 -19.15
C TRP A 130 0.56 13.13 -19.25
N GLY A 131 1.84 13.33 -19.50
CA GLY A 131 2.84 12.27 -19.56
C GLY A 131 3.02 11.52 -18.24
N LYS A 132 2.79 12.16 -17.09
CA LYS A 132 2.95 11.55 -15.76
C LYS A 132 1.92 10.43 -15.50
N PRO A 133 0.59 10.68 -15.57
CA PRO A 133 -0.40 9.60 -15.41
C PRO A 133 -0.24 8.53 -16.49
N PHE A 134 0.03 8.89 -17.74
CA PHE A 134 0.25 7.91 -18.79
C PHE A 134 1.46 7.01 -18.50
N SER A 135 2.56 7.58 -18.01
CA SER A 135 3.76 6.84 -17.61
C SER A 135 3.47 5.87 -16.42
N ALA A 136 2.72 6.33 -15.44
CA ALA A 136 2.31 5.50 -14.29
C ALA A 136 1.43 4.33 -14.76
N LEU A 137 0.44 4.58 -15.60
CA LEU A 137 -0.41 3.53 -16.17
C LEU A 137 0.38 2.48 -16.96
N LEU A 138 1.38 2.90 -17.75
CA LEU A 138 2.26 1.96 -18.46
C LEU A 138 3.05 1.08 -17.48
N GLY A 139 3.55 1.66 -16.38
CA GLY A 139 4.25 0.91 -15.33
C GLY A 139 3.33 -0.10 -14.64
N ALA A 140 2.13 0.32 -14.26
CA ALA A 140 1.12 -0.56 -13.67
C ALA A 140 0.68 -1.67 -14.63
N TYR A 141 0.49 -1.35 -15.92
CA TYR A 141 0.16 -2.34 -16.95
C TYR A 141 1.27 -3.39 -17.12
N LYS A 142 2.52 -2.95 -17.20
CA LYS A 142 3.67 -3.85 -17.28
C LYS A 142 3.73 -4.79 -16.08
N ALA A 143 3.55 -4.27 -14.87
CA ALA A 143 3.58 -5.07 -13.65
C ALA A 143 2.43 -6.07 -13.60
N GLN A 144 1.21 -5.70 -14.02
CA GLN A 144 0.08 -6.62 -14.12
C GLN A 144 0.36 -7.81 -15.04
N LEU A 145 0.97 -7.55 -16.20
CA LEU A 145 1.32 -8.62 -17.14
C LEU A 145 2.36 -9.58 -16.58
N GLU A 146 3.38 -9.06 -15.90
CA GLU A 146 4.46 -9.90 -15.37
C GLU A 146 4.09 -10.62 -14.06
N MET A 147 3.19 -10.05 -13.29
CA MET A 147 2.68 -10.66 -12.06
C MET A 147 1.43 -11.52 -12.32
N GLU A 148 0.95 -11.58 -13.55
CA GLU A 148 -0.28 -12.27 -13.95
C GLU A 148 -1.51 -11.90 -13.09
N CYS A 149 -1.55 -10.63 -12.65
CA CYS A 149 -2.55 -10.13 -11.71
C CYS A 149 -3.27 -8.92 -12.29
N GLY A 150 -4.54 -9.08 -12.64
CA GLY A 150 -5.34 -8.06 -13.30
C GLY A 150 -5.95 -7.05 -12.33
N ALA A 151 -6.08 -5.80 -12.78
CA ALA A 151 -6.87 -4.79 -12.09
C ALA A 151 -8.34 -4.86 -12.50
N ILE A 152 -9.23 -4.78 -11.50
CA ILE A 152 -10.67 -4.74 -11.72
C ILE A 152 -11.18 -3.35 -12.09
N GLY A 153 -10.35 -2.33 -11.90
CA GLY A 153 -10.66 -0.93 -12.14
C GLY A 153 -9.90 -0.01 -11.21
N GLY A 154 -10.39 1.18 -11.05
CA GLY A 154 -9.79 2.18 -10.20
C GLY A 154 -10.49 3.52 -10.31
N LYS A 155 -9.88 4.55 -9.78
CA LYS A 155 -10.35 5.92 -9.84
C LYS A 155 -9.15 6.85 -10.05
N ASP A 156 -9.27 7.78 -10.95
CA ASP A 156 -8.25 8.78 -11.21
C ASP A 156 -8.76 10.21 -10.96
N SER A 157 -7.84 11.11 -10.73
CA SER A 157 -8.11 12.54 -10.60
C SER A 157 -6.87 13.34 -10.96
N MET A 158 -7.04 14.37 -11.78
CA MET A 158 -6.01 15.35 -12.17
C MET A 158 -6.33 16.72 -11.55
N SER A 159 -6.61 16.72 -10.23
CA SER A 159 -6.98 17.94 -9.49
C SER A 159 -5.97 18.32 -8.38
N GLY A 160 -4.84 17.62 -8.34
CA GLY A 160 -3.83 17.71 -7.28
C GLY A 160 -2.90 18.92 -7.38
N THR A 161 -3.43 20.09 -7.69
CA THR A 161 -2.69 21.37 -7.69
C THR A 161 -3.41 22.37 -6.80
N PHE A 162 -2.70 22.94 -5.86
CA PHE A 162 -3.15 24.05 -5.04
C PHE A 162 -2.11 25.18 -5.13
N GLU A 163 -2.51 26.33 -5.72
CA GLU A 163 -1.61 27.44 -6.02
C GLU A 163 -0.41 26.98 -6.86
N ASP A 164 0.79 27.02 -6.30
CA ASP A 164 2.07 26.59 -6.89
C ASP A 164 2.53 25.19 -6.39
N ILE A 165 1.74 24.54 -5.57
CA ILE A 165 2.05 23.21 -5.02
C ILE A 165 1.34 22.15 -5.85
N ASP A 166 2.11 21.22 -6.40
CA ASP A 166 1.61 20.03 -7.07
C ASP A 166 1.81 18.80 -6.18
N VAL A 167 0.84 17.89 -6.17
CA VAL A 167 1.01 16.59 -5.53
C VAL A 167 2.07 15.76 -6.28
N PRO A 168 2.83 14.89 -5.59
CA PRO A 168 3.68 13.94 -6.29
C PRO A 168 2.83 13.05 -7.21
N PRO A 169 3.38 12.60 -8.36
CA PRO A 169 2.68 11.64 -9.22
C PRO A 169 2.26 10.42 -8.41
N THR A 170 0.97 10.23 -8.21
CA THR A 170 0.44 9.22 -7.30
C THR A 170 -0.34 8.16 -8.06
N LEU A 171 0.14 6.92 -8.01
CA LEU A 171 -0.62 5.72 -8.29
C LEU A 171 -0.44 4.79 -7.10
N VAL A 172 -1.50 4.64 -6.32
CA VAL A 172 -1.56 3.66 -5.22
C VAL A 172 -2.16 2.38 -5.78
N SER A 173 -1.47 1.26 -5.60
CA SER A 173 -2.00 -0.06 -5.88
C SER A 173 -2.59 -0.66 -4.61
N PHE A 174 -3.81 -1.16 -4.69
CA PHE A 174 -4.41 -2.01 -3.67
C PHE A 174 -4.51 -3.42 -4.23
N ALA A 175 -3.94 -4.39 -3.52
CA ALA A 175 -4.09 -5.80 -3.83
C ALA A 175 -5.07 -6.43 -2.84
N VAL A 176 -6.01 -7.19 -3.35
CA VAL A 176 -7.05 -7.86 -2.58
C VAL A 176 -7.01 -9.35 -2.88
N SER A 177 -7.05 -10.17 -1.84
CA SER A 177 -7.12 -11.63 -1.93
C SER A 177 -8.06 -12.17 -0.86
N THR A 178 -8.28 -13.47 -0.86
CA THR A 178 -8.98 -14.17 0.20
C THR A 178 -8.07 -15.21 0.85
N ALA A 179 -8.24 -15.41 2.14
CA ALA A 179 -7.56 -16.45 2.91
C ALA A 179 -8.50 -17.02 3.98
N LYS A 180 -8.08 -18.06 4.67
CA LYS A 180 -8.76 -18.46 5.89
C LYS A 180 -8.25 -17.64 7.07
N ALA A 181 -9.14 -17.31 8.00
CA ALA A 181 -8.79 -16.48 9.15
C ALA A 181 -7.66 -17.07 10.00
N GLU A 182 -7.59 -18.40 10.08
CA GLU A 182 -6.55 -19.16 10.78
C GLU A 182 -5.17 -19.09 10.10
N ASP A 183 -5.11 -18.78 8.80
CA ASP A 183 -3.88 -18.69 8.01
C ASP A 183 -3.31 -17.26 7.97
N ILE A 184 -4.00 -16.28 8.56
CA ILE A 184 -3.55 -14.91 8.58
C ILE A 184 -2.34 -14.74 9.49
N ILE A 185 -1.32 -14.05 8.97
CA ILE A 185 -0.04 -13.84 9.63
C ILE A 185 0.07 -12.40 10.10
N SER A 186 0.32 -12.22 11.40
CA SER A 186 0.63 -10.91 11.99
C SER A 186 2.12 -10.57 11.91
N ALA A 187 2.47 -9.29 11.99
CA ALA A 187 3.80 -8.79 11.62
C ALA A 187 4.89 -8.96 12.69
N GLU A 188 4.53 -9.27 13.94
CA GLU A 188 5.52 -9.40 15.03
C GLU A 188 6.38 -10.67 14.91
N PHE A 189 7.56 -10.65 15.49
CA PHE A 189 8.38 -11.84 15.64
C PHE A 189 7.67 -12.88 16.52
N LYS A 190 7.60 -14.13 16.05
CA LYS A 190 6.89 -15.22 16.74
C LYS A 190 7.76 -15.90 17.82
N CYS A 191 9.05 -15.96 17.57
CA CYS A 191 10.01 -16.49 18.54
C CYS A 191 11.39 -15.80 18.36
N PRO A 192 12.29 -15.91 19.38
CA PRO A 192 13.63 -15.30 19.31
C PRO A 192 14.51 -15.82 18.16
N LEU A 193 14.18 -16.99 17.60
CA LEU A 193 14.92 -17.62 16.52
C LEU A 193 14.23 -17.46 15.14
N SER A 194 13.18 -16.67 15.05
CA SER A 194 12.55 -16.37 13.76
C SER A 194 13.55 -15.64 12.85
N LYS A 195 13.79 -16.19 11.67
CA LYS A 195 14.69 -15.65 10.65
C LYS A 195 13.90 -14.83 9.65
#